data_5d302cb49f0f17d00777178101c8b7a1
#
_entry.id   5d302cb49f0f17d00777178101c8b7a1
#
_cell.length_a   1.000
_cell.length_b   1.000
_cell.length_c   1.000
_cell.angle_alpha   90.00
_cell.angle_beta   90.00
_cell.angle_gamma   90.00
#
_symmetry.space_group_name_H-M   'P 1'
#
loop_
_entity.id
_entity.type
_entity.pdbx_description
1 polymer ?
#
loop_
_entity_poly.entity_id
_entity_poly.type
_entity_poly.pdbx_seq_one_letter_code
_entity_poly.pdbx_strand_id
1 'polypeptide(L)'
;KIVNDYTGEGWNEQVDDELGNFDYLMGANIDFRNHAVTEEIKYWARWVMEQTGCDGFRLDAVKHIPAWFYKAWIEHVQEVAPQPLFIVAEYWSHEVEKLQQYIDLVEGKTMLFDAPLQMKFHEASRQGRDYDMSQIFSGTLVEADPFHAVTLVTNHDTQPLQALEAPVEPWFKPLAYALILLRENGVPS
;
A
#
# COMPACT_ATOMS: atom_id res chain seq x y z
N LYS A 1 1.19 -7.21 -27.23
CA LYS A 1 1.21 -8.24 -26.18
C LYS A 1 0.57 -7.71 -24.91
N ILE A 2 -0.06 -8.56 -24.13
CA ILE A 2 -0.63 -8.22 -22.82
C ILE A 2 0.42 -8.35 -21.74
N VAL A 3 1.29 -9.34 -21.88
CA VAL A 3 2.36 -9.68 -20.92
C VAL A 3 3.70 -9.21 -21.46
N ASN A 4 4.54 -8.72 -20.57
CA ASN A 4 5.91 -8.36 -20.90
C ASN A 4 6.73 -9.61 -21.19
N ASP A 5 7.57 -9.57 -22.24
CA ASP A 5 8.51 -10.62 -22.59
C ASP A 5 9.97 -10.19 -22.41
N TYR A 6 10.20 -9.04 -21.82
CA TYR A 6 11.53 -8.54 -21.51
C TYR A 6 12.02 -9.16 -20.19
N THR A 7 13.22 -9.69 -20.21
CA THR A 7 13.86 -10.37 -19.07
C THR A 7 15.06 -9.60 -18.52
N GLY A 8 15.13 -8.31 -18.76
CA GLY A 8 16.22 -7.45 -18.31
C GLY A 8 15.78 -6.46 -17.24
N GLU A 9 16.74 -5.84 -16.60
CA GLU A 9 16.52 -4.75 -15.66
C GLU A 9 16.12 -3.45 -16.39
N GLY A 10 15.39 -2.57 -15.71
CA GLY A 10 15.09 -1.21 -16.18
C GLY A 10 13.99 -1.09 -17.22
N TRP A 11 13.24 -2.15 -17.52
CA TRP A 11 12.12 -2.08 -18.46
C TRP A 11 10.87 -1.46 -17.84
N ASN A 12 10.77 -1.46 -16.53
CA ASN A 12 9.63 -0.94 -15.79
C ASN A 12 10.10 0.19 -14.87
N GLU A 13 9.88 1.42 -15.29
CA GLU A 13 10.28 2.61 -14.55
C GLU A 13 9.30 2.91 -13.40
N GLN A 14 9.79 3.58 -12.33
CA GLN A 14 9.01 3.95 -11.15
C GLN A 14 8.43 2.76 -10.37
N VAL A 15 9.19 1.69 -10.28
CA VAL A 15 8.96 0.58 -9.35
C VAL A 15 10.07 0.53 -8.30
N ASP A 16 9.82 -0.13 -7.16
CA ASP A 16 10.83 -0.32 -6.12
C ASP A 16 11.97 -1.24 -6.59
N ASP A 17 13.16 -1.03 -6.06
CA ASP A 17 14.36 -1.84 -6.37
C ASP A 17 14.23 -3.28 -5.88
N GLU A 18 13.44 -3.51 -4.85
CA GLU A 18 13.20 -4.81 -4.25
C GLU A 18 12.33 -5.69 -5.17
N LEU A 19 12.94 -6.49 -6.03
CA LEU A 19 12.27 -7.41 -6.95
C LEU A 19 11.28 -6.71 -7.91
N GLY A 20 11.33 -5.38 -8.04
CA GLY A 20 10.36 -4.59 -8.79
C GLY A 20 10.37 -4.86 -10.29
N ASN A 21 11.55 -5.16 -10.85
CA ASN A 21 11.77 -5.34 -12.28
C ASN A 21 11.92 -6.80 -12.72
N PHE A 22 11.47 -7.76 -11.93
CA PHE A 22 11.50 -9.17 -12.34
C PHE A 22 10.25 -9.54 -13.14
N ASP A 23 10.44 -10.22 -14.29
CA ASP A 23 9.34 -10.65 -15.17
C ASP A 23 8.35 -11.61 -14.51
N TYR A 24 8.86 -12.44 -13.62
CA TYR A 24 8.11 -13.50 -12.96
C TYR A 24 8.35 -13.48 -11.47
N LEU A 25 7.78 -12.49 -10.77
CA LEU A 25 7.85 -12.46 -9.32
C LEU A 25 6.95 -13.54 -8.71
N MET A 26 5.67 -13.56 -9.10
CA MET A 26 4.69 -14.58 -8.70
C MET A 26 3.93 -15.13 -9.91
N GLY A 27 4.01 -14.47 -11.02
CA GLY A 27 3.40 -14.77 -12.30
C GLY A 27 3.97 -13.87 -13.38
N ALA A 28 3.45 -13.96 -14.60
CA ALA A 28 3.89 -13.10 -15.70
C ALA A 28 3.48 -11.65 -15.47
N ASN A 29 4.41 -10.73 -15.57
CA ASN A 29 4.12 -9.29 -15.45
C ASN A 29 3.28 -8.77 -16.63
N ILE A 30 2.32 -7.92 -16.30
CA ILE A 30 1.54 -7.19 -17.30
C ILE A 30 2.39 -6.06 -17.89
N ASP A 31 2.37 -5.89 -19.20
CA ASP A 31 3.03 -4.76 -19.86
C ASP A 31 2.12 -3.52 -19.86
N PHE A 32 2.27 -2.67 -18.83
CA PHE A 32 1.52 -1.42 -18.69
C PHE A 32 1.84 -0.37 -19.76
N ARG A 33 2.91 -0.53 -20.55
CA ARG A 33 3.23 0.33 -21.70
C ARG A 33 2.32 0.05 -22.89
N ASN A 34 1.61 -1.09 -22.89
CA ASN A 34 0.64 -1.41 -23.89
C ASN A 34 -0.67 -0.64 -23.63
N HIS A 35 -0.97 0.33 -24.48
CA HIS A 35 -2.15 1.18 -24.35
C HIS A 35 -3.47 0.38 -24.28
N ALA A 36 -3.59 -0.71 -25.04
CA ALA A 36 -4.80 -1.53 -24.99
C ALA A 36 -5.00 -2.19 -23.60
N VAL A 37 -3.89 -2.53 -22.90
CA VAL A 37 -3.94 -3.08 -21.55
C VAL A 37 -4.39 -2.02 -20.55
N THR A 38 -3.83 -0.83 -20.63
CA THR A 38 -4.17 0.26 -19.68
C THR A 38 -5.62 0.70 -19.84
N GLU A 39 -6.13 0.78 -21.08
CA GLU A 39 -7.54 1.13 -21.33
C GLU A 39 -8.51 0.02 -20.87
N GLU A 40 -8.14 -1.24 -21.04
CA GLU A 40 -8.95 -2.36 -20.55
C GLU A 40 -9.02 -2.39 -19.02
N ILE A 41 -7.91 -2.08 -18.32
CA ILE A 41 -7.91 -2.02 -16.86
C ILE A 41 -8.73 -0.82 -16.34
N LYS A 42 -8.73 0.32 -17.04
CA LYS A 42 -9.59 1.46 -16.74
C LYS A 42 -11.08 1.12 -16.97
N TYR A 43 -11.38 0.45 -18.08
CA TYR A 43 -12.74 -0.04 -18.37
C TYR A 43 -13.22 -1.02 -17.29
N TRP A 44 -12.37 -1.97 -16.91
CA TRP A 44 -12.67 -2.92 -15.85
C TRP A 44 -12.96 -2.22 -14.50
N ALA A 45 -12.20 -1.19 -14.14
CA ALA A 45 -12.44 -0.42 -12.92
C ALA A 45 -13.83 0.24 -12.91
N ARG A 46 -14.24 0.83 -14.04
CA ARG A 46 -15.59 1.39 -14.19
C ARG A 46 -16.65 0.31 -14.03
N TRP A 47 -16.48 -0.82 -14.70
CA TRP A 47 -17.39 -1.95 -14.59
C TRP A 47 -17.51 -2.44 -13.14
N VAL A 48 -16.41 -2.55 -12.40
CA VAL A 48 -16.45 -2.93 -10.98
C VAL A 48 -17.27 -1.94 -10.16
N MET A 49 -17.03 -0.64 -10.32
CA MET A 49 -17.83 0.39 -9.63
C MET A 49 -19.32 0.28 -9.94
N GLU A 50 -19.67 0.09 -11.20
CA GLU A 50 -21.06 -0.07 -11.63
C GLU A 50 -21.73 -1.32 -11.05
N GLN A 51 -20.99 -2.45 -10.96
CA GLN A 51 -21.52 -3.71 -10.45
C GLN A 51 -21.62 -3.76 -8.93
N THR A 52 -20.70 -3.12 -8.22
CA THR A 52 -20.57 -3.25 -6.77
C THR A 52 -21.07 -2.04 -6.00
N GLY A 53 -21.09 -0.85 -6.63
CA GLY A 53 -21.36 0.41 -5.94
C GLY A 53 -20.30 0.74 -4.88
N CYS A 54 -19.05 0.29 -5.06
CA CYS A 54 -18.00 0.52 -4.07
C CYS A 54 -17.62 2.01 -3.95
N ASP A 55 -17.26 2.41 -2.73
CA ASP A 55 -16.87 3.78 -2.39
C ASP A 55 -15.35 4.01 -2.45
N GLY A 56 -14.59 2.99 -2.89
CA GLY A 56 -13.14 3.10 -2.97
C GLY A 56 -12.44 1.82 -3.42
N PHE A 57 -11.10 1.88 -3.44
CA PHE A 57 -10.26 0.76 -3.85
C PHE A 57 -9.08 0.56 -2.89
N ARG A 58 -8.75 -0.70 -2.61
CA ARG A 58 -7.43 -1.10 -2.14
C ARG A 58 -6.59 -1.52 -3.34
N LEU A 59 -5.44 -0.89 -3.50
CA LEU A 59 -4.47 -1.21 -4.54
C LEU A 59 -3.37 -2.10 -3.96
N ASP A 60 -3.26 -3.30 -4.48
CA ASP A 60 -2.33 -4.33 -4.01
C ASP A 60 -0.93 -4.13 -4.57
N ALA A 61 0.10 -4.42 -3.78
CA ALA A 61 1.50 -4.54 -4.19
C ALA A 61 2.02 -3.41 -5.11
N VAL A 62 1.66 -2.16 -4.81
CA VAL A 62 1.91 -1.03 -5.72
C VAL A 62 3.38 -0.74 -5.95
N LYS A 63 4.30 -1.21 -5.10
CA LYS A 63 5.74 -1.06 -5.30
C LYS A 63 6.27 -1.85 -6.51
N HIS A 64 5.51 -2.85 -6.98
CA HIS A 64 5.86 -3.70 -8.12
C HIS A 64 5.14 -3.30 -9.42
N ILE A 65 4.36 -2.22 -9.40
CA ILE A 65 3.61 -1.70 -10.55
C ILE A 65 4.02 -0.25 -10.78
N PRO A 66 4.25 0.20 -12.04
CA PRO A 66 4.73 1.55 -12.30
C PRO A 66 3.85 2.62 -11.68
N ALA A 67 4.43 3.52 -10.89
CA ALA A 67 3.69 4.59 -10.23
C ALA A 67 2.95 5.51 -11.22
N TRP A 68 3.54 5.76 -12.42
CA TRP A 68 2.90 6.54 -13.48
C TRP A 68 1.57 5.90 -13.96
N PHE A 69 1.49 4.55 -13.98
CA PHE A 69 0.26 3.86 -14.34
C PHE A 69 -0.80 4.08 -13.25
N TYR A 70 -0.47 3.87 -11.98
CA TYR A 70 -1.43 4.08 -10.90
C TYR A 70 -1.89 5.53 -10.79
N LYS A 71 -0.99 6.50 -10.99
CA LYS A 71 -1.39 7.91 -11.04
C LYS A 71 -2.49 8.13 -12.10
N ALA A 72 -2.24 7.68 -13.35
CA ALA A 72 -3.20 7.83 -14.44
C ALA A 72 -4.50 7.03 -14.23
N TRP A 73 -4.40 5.86 -13.60
CA TRP A 73 -5.55 5.04 -13.29
C TRP A 73 -6.42 5.67 -12.18
N ILE A 74 -5.79 6.18 -11.11
CA ILE A 74 -6.48 6.87 -10.01
C ILE A 74 -7.20 8.12 -10.52
N GLU A 75 -6.55 8.92 -11.36
CA GLU A 75 -7.17 10.08 -12.01
C GLU A 75 -8.43 9.67 -12.78
N HIS A 76 -8.32 8.62 -13.59
CA HIS A 76 -9.45 8.13 -14.36
C HIS A 76 -10.62 7.65 -13.49
N VAL A 77 -10.38 6.86 -12.44
CA VAL A 77 -11.47 6.36 -11.60
C VAL A 77 -12.12 7.46 -10.80
N GLN A 78 -11.37 8.46 -10.33
CA GLN A 78 -11.91 9.64 -9.66
C GLN A 78 -12.76 10.51 -10.60
N GLU A 79 -12.36 10.63 -11.87
CA GLU A 79 -13.10 11.40 -12.88
C GLU A 79 -14.45 10.76 -13.24
N VAL A 80 -14.49 9.42 -13.34
CA VAL A 80 -15.71 8.70 -13.77
C VAL A 80 -16.61 8.30 -12.60
N ALA A 81 -16.13 8.40 -11.36
CA ALA A 81 -16.90 8.06 -10.18
C ALA A 81 -18.00 9.10 -9.90
N PRO A 82 -19.18 8.69 -9.42
CA PRO A 82 -20.24 9.62 -9.07
C PRO A 82 -19.96 10.44 -7.81
N GLN A 83 -18.99 10.03 -7.01
CA GLN A 83 -18.55 10.68 -5.76
C GLN A 83 -17.06 10.42 -5.54
N PRO A 84 -16.38 11.22 -4.71
CA PRO A 84 -14.97 10.99 -4.40
C PRO A 84 -14.75 9.59 -3.81
N LEU A 85 -13.79 8.86 -4.38
CA LEU A 85 -13.44 7.52 -3.94
C LEU A 85 -12.35 7.57 -2.86
N PHE A 86 -12.47 6.71 -1.86
CA PHE A 86 -11.38 6.44 -0.94
C PHE A 86 -10.41 5.44 -1.58
N ILE A 87 -9.14 5.83 -1.72
CA ILE A 87 -8.13 4.96 -2.32
C ILE A 87 -6.98 4.78 -1.34
N VAL A 88 -6.71 3.52 -1.01
CA VAL A 88 -5.57 3.12 -0.19
C VAL A 88 -4.71 2.12 -0.94
N ALA A 89 -3.40 2.28 -0.89
CA ALA A 89 -2.46 1.42 -1.59
C ALA A 89 -1.51 0.70 -0.62
N GLU A 90 -1.16 -0.52 -0.98
CA GLU A 90 -0.19 -1.31 -0.23
C GLU A 90 1.21 -1.13 -0.83
N TYR A 91 1.99 -0.24 -0.22
CA TYR A 91 3.43 -0.14 -0.42
C TYR A 91 4.12 -0.72 0.80
N TRP A 92 4.42 -2.02 0.78
CA TRP A 92 4.98 -2.68 1.95
C TRP A 92 6.49 -2.44 2.06
N SER A 93 6.85 -1.49 2.88
CA SER A 93 8.23 -1.18 3.29
C SER A 93 8.22 -0.64 4.71
N HIS A 94 9.27 -0.92 5.47
CA HIS A 94 9.45 -0.36 6.82
C HIS A 94 10.22 0.97 6.81
N GLU A 95 10.64 1.43 5.64
CA GLU A 95 11.34 2.70 5.42
C GLU A 95 10.30 3.77 5.04
N VAL A 96 9.99 4.68 5.97
CA VAL A 96 8.97 5.73 5.77
C VAL A 96 9.29 6.62 4.56
N GLU A 97 10.56 6.84 4.29
CA GLU A 97 11.03 7.64 3.15
C GLU A 97 10.59 7.05 1.80
N LYS A 98 10.56 5.74 1.67
CA LYS A 98 10.06 5.06 0.46
C LYS A 98 8.55 5.27 0.28
N LEU A 99 7.80 5.23 1.38
CA LEU A 99 6.36 5.51 1.34
C LEU A 99 6.10 6.97 0.92
N GLN A 100 6.83 7.92 1.49
CA GLN A 100 6.74 9.34 1.12
C GLN A 100 7.10 9.58 -0.35
N GLN A 101 8.18 8.96 -0.83
CA GLN A 101 8.58 9.04 -2.25
C GLN A 101 7.47 8.50 -3.17
N TYR A 102 6.81 7.40 -2.80
CA TYR A 102 5.70 6.88 -3.60
C TYR A 102 4.50 7.84 -3.60
N ILE A 103 4.15 8.44 -2.46
CA ILE A 103 3.09 9.46 -2.37
C ILE A 103 3.42 10.63 -3.30
N ASP A 104 4.68 11.09 -3.33
CA ASP A 104 5.12 12.15 -4.23
C ASP A 104 5.00 11.74 -5.71
N LEU A 105 5.41 10.51 -6.08
CA LEU A 105 5.31 9.98 -7.45
C LEU A 105 3.87 9.95 -7.96
N VAL A 106 2.91 9.66 -7.11
CA VAL A 106 1.48 9.67 -7.45
C VAL A 106 0.78 11.00 -7.12
N GLU A 107 1.55 12.03 -6.78
CA GLU A 107 1.06 13.40 -6.47
C GLU A 107 0.01 13.44 -5.35
N GLY A 108 0.19 12.62 -4.31
CA GLY A 108 -0.72 12.56 -3.17
C GLY A 108 -2.12 12.00 -3.48
N LYS A 109 -2.30 11.26 -4.57
CA LYS A 109 -3.61 10.79 -5.02
C LYS A 109 -4.11 9.54 -4.31
N THR A 110 -3.29 8.93 -3.46
CA THR A 110 -3.67 7.74 -2.66
C THR A 110 -3.10 7.84 -1.26
N MET A 111 -3.78 7.20 -0.33
CA MET A 111 -3.23 6.92 0.99
C MET A 111 -2.44 5.60 0.96
N LEU A 112 -1.55 5.41 1.93
CA LEU A 112 -0.80 4.16 2.06
C LEU A 112 -1.05 3.52 3.42
N PHE A 113 -1.03 2.19 3.46
CA PHE A 113 -0.93 1.48 4.73
C PHE A 113 0.39 1.81 5.42
N ASP A 114 0.32 2.13 6.72
CA ASP A 114 1.48 2.45 7.55
C ASP A 114 2.20 1.16 7.98
N ALA A 115 2.94 0.55 7.04
CA ALA A 115 3.73 -0.65 7.30
C ALA A 115 4.83 -0.42 8.37
N PRO A 116 5.51 0.75 8.44
CA PRO A 116 6.39 1.08 9.55
C PRO A 116 5.71 0.98 10.91
N LEU A 117 4.49 1.51 11.09
CA LEU A 117 3.76 1.43 12.34
C LEU A 117 3.39 -0.01 12.70
N GLN A 118 2.96 -0.80 11.72
CA GLN A 118 2.65 -2.21 11.93
C GLN A 118 3.87 -2.97 12.46
N MET A 119 5.06 -2.72 11.91
CA MET A 119 6.31 -3.31 12.40
C MET A 119 6.63 -2.86 13.83
N LYS A 120 6.42 -1.58 14.17
CA LYS A 120 6.56 -1.09 15.54
C LYS A 120 5.65 -1.83 16.52
N PHE A 121 4.41 -2.11 16.15
CA PHE A 121 3.50 -2.91 16.97
C PHE A 121 3.99 -4.35 17.14
N HIS A 122 4.49 -4.96 16.07
CA HIS A 122 5.12 -6.28 16.16
C HIS A 122 6.29 -6.28 17.15
N GLU A 123 7.24 -5.36 17.00
CA GLU A 123 8.41 -5.24 17.86
C GLU A 123 8.03 -4.97 19.32
N ALA A 124 7.15 -4.01 19.57
CA ALA A 124 6.67 -3.66 20.90
C ALA A 124 5.99 -4.86 21.59
N SER A 125 5.19 -5.61 20.84
CA SER A 125 4.51 -6.79 21.36
C SER A 125 5.49 -7.89 21.80
N ARG A 126 6.62 -8.03 21.12
CA ARG A 126 7.65 -9.03 21.40
C ARG A 126 8.62 -8.61 22.51
N GLN A 127 9.00 -7.35 22.54
CA GLN A 127 9.91 -6.81 23.56
C GLN A 127 9.19 -6.57 24.91
N GLY A 128 7.87 -6.36 24.86
CA GLY A 128 7.05 -6.16 26.06
C GLY A 128 7.52 -4.95 26.87
N ARG A 129 7.80 -5.14 28.15
CA ARG A 129 8.21 -4.04 29.07
C ARG A 129 9.54 -3.40 28.71
N ASP A 130 10.35 -4.02 27.87
CA ASP A 130 11.67 -3.50 27.49
C ASP A 130 11.56 -2.56 26.25
N TYR A 131 10.39 -2.47 25.62
CA TYR A 131 10.13 -1.54 24.54
C TYR A 131 9.83 -0.13 25.06
N ASP A 132 10.48 0.88 24.48
CA ASP A 132 10.20 2.28 24.79
C ASP A 132 8.96 2.76 24.02
N MET A 133 7.82 2.79 24.69
CA MET A 133 6.55 3.22 24.10
C MET A 133 6.54 4.67 23.60
N SER A 134 7.48 5.53 24.05
CA SER A 134 7.60 6.89 23.48
C SER A 134 8.03 6.89 22.03
N GLN A 135 8.60 5.78 21.53
CA GLN A 135 9.09 5.59 20.17
C GLN A 135 8.08 4.90 19.24
N ILE A 136 6.87 4.58 19.73
CA ILE A 136 5.91 3.76 18.97
C ILE A 136 5.51 4.38 17.63
N PHE A 137 5.49 5.70 17.51
CA PHE A 137 5.16 6.41 16.28
C PHE A 137 6.40 6.95 15.55
N SER A 138 7.59 6.90 16.17
CA SER A 138 8.80 7.47 15.58
C SER A 138 9.19 6.76 14.27
N GLY A 139 9.35 7.52 13.18
CA GLY A 139 9.67 6.99 11.85
C GLY A 139 8.52 6.22 11.19
N THR A 140 7.28 6.54 11.53
CA THR A 140 6.08 5.97 10.91
C THR A 140 5.45 6.95 9.91
N LEU A 141 4.63 6.42 9.00
CA LEU A 141 3.96 7.29 8.04
C LEU A 141 2.95 8.23 8.73
N VAL A 142 2.24 7.75 9.75
CA VAL A 142 1.27 8.58 10.49
C VAL A 142 1.94 9.72 11.28
N GLU A 143 3.22 9.61 11.62
CA GLU A 143 3.99 10.71 12.18
C GLU A 143 4.43 11.69 11.09
N ALA A 144 4.96 11.18 9.97
CA ALA A 144 5.57 11.97 8.91
C ALA A 144 4.54 12.64 7.99
N ASP A 145 3.46 11.94 7.64
CA ASP A 145 2.37 12.41 6.77
C ASP A 145 1.03 11.78 7.19
N PRO A 146 0.39 12.33 8.24
CA PRO A 146 -0.84 11.77 8.78
C PRO A 146 -2.03 11.79 7.82
N PHE A 147 -2.01 12.66 6.81
CA PHE A 147 -3.11 12.78 5.83
C PHE A 147 -3.12 11.64 4.81
N HIS A 148 -1.96 11.03 4.57
CA HIS A 148 -1.85 9.90 3.65
C HIS A 148 -1.64 8.55 4.36
N ALA A 149 -1.75 8.52 5.69
CA ALA A 149 -1.53 7.31 6.48
C ALA A 149 -2.84 6.56 6.78
N VAL A 150 -2.89 5.29 6.39
CA VAL A 150 -3.89 4.32 6.86
C VAL A 150 -3.21 3.39 7.87
N THR A 151 -3.55 3.54 9.14
CA THR A 151 -2.95 2.77 10.21
C THR A 151 -3.60 1.40 10.35
N LEU A 152 -2.80 0.37 10.61
CA LEU A 152 -3.27 -1.01 10.78
C LEU A 152 -2.50 -1.71 11.89
N VAL A 153 -3.13 -2.71 12.51
CA VAL A 153 -2.48 -3.57 13.53
C VAL A 153 -2.02 -4.89 12.92
N THR A 154 -2.88 -5.53 12.15
CA THR A 154 -2.59 -6.80 11.46
C THR A 154 -3.34 -6.86 10.14
N ASN A 155 -2.81 -7.62 9.19
CA ASN A 155 -3.53 -7.99 7.97
C ASN A 155 -3.31 -9.50 7.68
N HIS A 156 -3.80 -9.97 6.53
CA HIS A 156 -3.68 -11.37 6.13
C HIS A 156 -2.24 -11.81 5.82
N ASP A 157 -1.36 -10.88 5.42
CA ASP A 157 0.04 -11.17 5.07
C ASP A 157 1.00 -11.07 6.25
N THR A 158 0.61 -10.41 7.35
CA THR A 158 1.44 -10.31 8.57
C THR A 158 1.21 -11.46 9.55
N GLN A 159 0.37 -12.43 9.21
CA GLN A 159 0.11 -13.61 10.02
C GLN A 159 1.29 -14.60 9.98
N PRO A 160 1.39 -15.51 10.97
CA PRO A 160 2.39 -16.56 10.94
C PRO A 160 2.38 -17.37 9.64
N LEU A 161 3.55 -17.66 9.10
CA LEU A 161 3.79 -18.41 7.87
C LEU A 161 3.38 -17.70 6.57
N GLN A 162 3.07 -16.40 6.64
CA GLN A 162 2.85 -15.57 5.45
C GLN A 162 4.12 -14.83 5.04
N ALA A 163 4.13 -14.27 3.81
CA ALA A 163 5.31 -13.65 3.23
C ALA A 163 5.85 -12.44 4.01
N LEU A 164 4.96 -11.71 4.67
CA LEU A 164 5.27 -10.50 5.46
C LEU A 164 5.15 -10.78 6.97
N GLU A 165 5.43 -12.00 7.40
CA GLU A 165 5.22 -12.44 8.79
C GLU A 165 5.76 -11.45 9.83
N ALA A 166 4.86 -10.74 10.48
CA ALA A 166 5.12 -9.82 11.58
C ALA A 166 3.92 -9.80 12.55
N PRO A 167 3.58 -10.94 13.19
CA PRO A 167 2.39 -11.01 14.03
C PRO A 167 2.55 -10.13 15.26
N VAL A 168 1.47 -9.42 15.60
CA VAL A 168 1.35 -8.70 16.87
C VAL A 168 0.81 -9.68 17.92
N GLU A 169 1.52 -9.80 19.04
CA GLU A 169 1.16 -10.73 20.12
C GLU A 169 -0.24 -10.41 20.70
N PRO A 170 -1.05 -11.43 21.05
CA PRO A 170 -2.45 -11.24 21.47
C PRO A 170 -2.62 -10.25 22.61
N TRP A 171 -1.69 -10.21 23.58
CA TRP A 171 -1.77 -9.32 24.73
C TRP A 171 -1.63 -7.84 24.35
N PHE A 172 -0.89 -7.53 23.25
CA PHE A 172 -0.65 -6.16 22.80
C PHE A 172 -1.71 -5.65 21.83
N LYS A 173 -2.43 -6.54 21.13
CA LYS A 173 -3.45 -6.13 20.14
C LYS A 173 -4.45 -5.09 20.66
N PRO A 174 -5.05 -5.25 21.87
CA PRO A 174 -5.97 -4.23 22.38
C PRO A 174 -5.32 -2.86 22.57
N LEU A 175 -4.04 -2.82 22.95
CA LEU A 175 -3.30 -1.57 23.09
C LEU A 175 -3.00 -0.94 21.72
N ALA A 176 -2.59 -1.74 20.75
CA ALA A 176 -2.34 -1.27 19.39
C ALA A 176 -3.62 -0.71 18.74
N TYR A 177 -4.76 -1.41 18.87
CA TYR A 177 -6.05 -0.90 18.41
C TYR A 177 -6.47 0.39 19.15
N ALA A 178 -6.25 0.47 20.45
CA ALA A 178 -6.52 1.72 21.19
C ALA A 178 -5.66 2.89 20.64
N LEU A 179 -4.40 2.64 20.33
CA LEU A 179 -3.52 3.67 19.76
C LEU A 179 -4.01 4.18 18.41
N ILE A 180 -4.41 3.31 17.49
CA ILE A 180 -4.87 3.73 16.15
C ILE A 180 -6.29 4.31 16.15
N LEU A 181 -7.19 3.84 17.04
CA LEU A 181 -8.58 4.27 17.08
C LEU A 181 -8.79 5.57 17.89
N LEU A 182 -7.93 5.85 18.86
CA LEU A 182 -8.05 7.02 19.73
C LEU A 182 -7.09 8.16 19.35
N ARG A 183 -6.23 7.94 18.37
CA ARG A 183 -5.36 8.97 17.85
C ARG A 183 -6.14 9.94 16.96
N GLU A 184 -5.78 11.22 17.02
CA GLU A 184 -6.41 12.30 16.27
C GLU A 184 -6.11 12.26 14.76
N ASN A 185 -4.99 11.65 14.36
CA ASN A 185 -4.46 11.63 12.99
C ASN A 185 -4.30 10.20 12.46
N GLY A 186 -4.36 10.07 11.13
CA GLY A 186 -4.36 8.80 10.42
C GLY A 186 -5.76 8.18 10.34
N VAL A 187 -5.99 7.35 9.32
CA VAL A 187 -7.24 6.61 9.14
C VAL A 187 -7.05 5.20 9.68
N PRO A 188 -7.78 4.77 10.72
CA PRO A 188 -7.66 3.40 11.24
C PRO A 188 -8.33 2.39 10.31
N SER A 189 -7.69 1.22 10.16
CA SER A 189 -8.15 0.09 9.34
C SER A 189 -8.20 -1.20 10.16
#